data_967cfca906e69c0fa85001b0e6367c46
#
_entry.id   967cfca906e69c0fa85001b0e6367c46
#
_cell.length_a   1.000
_cell.length_b   1.000
_cell.length_c   1.000
_cell.angle_alpha   90.00
_cell.angle_beta   90.00
_cell.angle_gamma   90.00
#
_symmetry.space_group_name_H-M   'P 1'
#
loop_
_entity.id
_entity.type
_entity.pdbx_description
1 polymer ?
#
loop_
_entity_poly.entity_id
_entity_poly.type
_entity_poly.pdbx_seq_one_letter_code
_entity_poly.pdbx_strand_id
1 'polypeptide(L)'
;MTRTFLFTAACLALTLGCTPPPSAELTDADRDAIRQFLDEVARNLSPEDNEAWANGFTEDGLMMFQNTPVIRGRQAIRAWGEDTTETGSPVALSVSFLDIEIHGSGDWAWATSNVVATFEGVEGPVALKQLVVLERQPDGTWLTAAAHVSSTLPPPGN
;
A
#
# COMPACT_ATOMS: atom_id res chain seq x y z
N MET A 1 -71.49 -7.79 37.49
CA MET A 1 -70.88 -6.60 36.93
C MET A 1 -69.38 -6.81 36.90
N THR A 2 -68.87 -7.33 35.81
CA THR A 2 -67.44 -7.72 35.66
C THR A 2 -66.74 -6.70 34.73
N ARG A 3 -65.84 -5.90 35.26
CA ARG A 3 -65.05 -4.92 34.51
C ARG A 3 -63.78 -5.57 34.02
N THR A 4 -63.64 -5.77 32.70
CA THR A 4 -62.46 -6.23 32.02
C THR A 4 -61.52 -5.03 31.72
N PHE A 5 -60.35 -5.02 32.32
CA PHE A 5 -59.24 -4.06 31.97
C PHE A 5 -58.40 -4.62 30.84
N LEU A 6 -58.44 -3.96 29.68
CA LEU A 6 -57.51 -4.20 28.61
C LEU A 6 -56.23 -3.42 28.91
N PHE A 7 -55.13 -4.15 29.11
CA PHE A 7 -53.76 -3.59 29.11
C PHE A 7 -53.22 -3.62 27.68
N THR A 8 -53.08 -2.44 27.08
CA THR A 8 -52.39 -2.28 25.80
C THR A 8 -50.92 -2.07 26.07
N ALA A 9 -50.09 -3.10 25.84
CA ALA A 9 -48.61 -3.00 25.90
C ALA A 9 -48.09 -2.38 24.61
N ALA A 10 -47.60 -1.15 24.66
CA ALA A 10 -46.89 -0.49 23.56
C ALA A 10 -45.45 -0.94 23.58
N CYS A 11 -45.08 -1.85 22.67
CA CYS A 11 -43.66 -2.20 22.40
C CYS A 11 -43.00 -1.07 21.60
N LEU A 12 -42.20 -0.23 22.28
CA LEU A 12 -41.38 0.78 21.68
C LEU A 12 -40.07 0.07 21.18
N ALA A 13 -40.00 -0.28 19.91
CA ALA A 13 -38.78 -0.85 19.29
C ALA A 13 -37.76 0.28 19.11
N LEU A 14 -36.78 0.35 20.02
CA LEU A 14 -35.55 1.15 19.85
C LEU A 14 -34.68 0.49 18.81
N THR A 15 -34.77 0.92 17.56
CA THR A 15 -33.75 0.61 16.54
C THR A 15 -32.50 1.45 16.85
N LEU A 16 -31.57 0.89 17.62
CA LEU A 16 -30.20 1.39 17.71
C LEU A 16 -29.56 1.21 16.35
N GLY A 17 -29.64 2.24 15.51
CA GLY A 17 -28.87 2.32 14.29
C GLY A 17 -27.38 2.37 14.66
N CYS A 18 -26.66 1.25 14.52
CA CYS A 18 -25.19 1.27 14.52
C CYS A 18 -24.72 2.00 13.26
N THR A 19 -24.62 3.32 13.33
CA THR A 19 -23.75 4.06 12.41
C THR A 19 -22.31 3.77 12.83
N PRO A 20 -21.49 3.15 11.99
CA PRO A 20 -20.07 3.03 12.30
C PRO A 20 -19.52 4.43 12.56
N PRO A 21 -18.65 4.60 13.56
CA PRO A 21 -18.01 5.89 13.79
C PRO A 21 -17.32 6.33 12.48
N PRO A 22 -17.36 7.61 12.11
CA PRO A 22 -16.61 8.08 10.97
C PRO A 22 -15.15 7.68 11.18
N SER A 23 -14.55 7.02 10.20
CA SER A 23 -13.13 6.69 10.23
C SER A 23 -12.35 8.00 10.42
N ALA A 24 -11.49 8.04 11.44
CA ALA A 24 -10.71 9.23 11.73
C ALA A 24 -9.78 9.54 10.55
N GLU A 25 -9.73 10.79 10.11
CA GLU A 25 -8.76 11.23 9.10
C GLU A 25 -7.33 10.95 9.58
N LEU A 26 -6.40 10.78 8.62
CA LEU A 26 -4.98 10.65 8.95
C LEU A 26 -4.48 11.91 9.66
N THR A 27 -3.80 11.72 10.78
CA THR A 27 -3.11 12.81 11.48
C THR A 27 -1.82 13.22 10.74
N ASP A 28 -1.23 14.35 11.11
CA ASP A 28 0.08 14.75 10.58
C ASP A 28 1.17 13.73 10.98
N ALA A 29 1.07 13.16 12.19
CA ALA A 29 1.99 12.11 12.64
C ALA A 29 1.88 10.84 11.78
N ASP A 30 0.68 10.47 11.33
CA ASP A 30 0.48 9.35 10.42
C ASP A 30 1.12 9.61 9.06
N ARG A 31 0.93 10.82 8.53
CA ARG A 31 1.53 11.24 7.26
C ARG A 31 3.06 11.24 7.31
N ASP A 32 3.63 11.67 8.43
CA ASP A 32 5.08 11.67 8.64
C ASP A 32 5.61 10.24 8.78
N ALA A 33 4.91 9.38 9.52
CA ALA A 33 5.26 7.95 9.61
C ALA A 33 5.22 7.24 8.25
N ILE A 34 4.21 7.54 7.42
CA ILE A 34 4.10 7.00 6.06
C ILE A 34 5.25 7.51 5.18
N ARG A 35 5.61 8.81 5.24
CA ARG A 35 6.77 9.33 4.49
C ARG A 35 8.06 8.63 4.89
N GLN A 36 8.30 8.49 6.21
CA GLN A 36 9.48 7.81 6.72
C GLN A 36 9.53 6.36 6.24
N PHE A 37 8.40 5.64 6.26
CA PHE A 37 8.29 4.29 5.75
C PHE A 37 8.63 4.22 4.24
N LEU A 38 8.09 5.11 3.43
CA LEU A 38 8.39 5.15 1.99
C LEU A 38 9.87 5.45 1.71
N ASP A 39 10.49 6.36 2.48
CA ASP A 39 11.93 6.63 2.40
C ASP A 39 12.77 5.40 2.77
N GLU A 40 12.31 4.60 3.72
CA GLU A 40 12.96 3.34 4.09
C GLU A 40 12.81 2.29 2.99
N VAL A 41 11.62 2.15 2.41
CA VAL A 41 11.38 1.29 1.24
C VAL A 41 12.33 1.67 0.09
N ALA A 42 12.49 2.97 -0.20
CA ALA A 42 13.41 3.43 -1.25
C ALA A 42 14.87 3.03 -0.98
N ARG A 43 15.31 3.13 0.28
CA ARG A 43 16.68 2.72 0.68
C ARG A 43 16.90 1.21 0.58
N ASN A 44 15.87 0.41 0.91
CA ASN A 44 15.94 -1.04 0.92
C ASN A 44 15.74 -1.68 -0.48
N LEU A 45 15.38 -0.88 -1.49
CA LEU A 45 15.25 -1.33 -2.88
C LEU A 45 16.64 -1.57 -3.53
N SER A 46 17.41 -2.44 -2.90
CA SER A 46 18.68 -2.93 -3.43
C SER A 46 18.73 -4.45 -3.34
N PRO A 47 19.53 -5.15 -4.17
CA PRO A 47 19.66 -6.61 -4.07
C PRO A 47 20.18 -7.09 -2.72
N GLU A 48 20.97 -6.26 -2.04
CA GLU A 48 21.58 -6.57 -0.75
C GLU A 48 20.55 -6.56 0.39
N ASP A 49 19.48 -5.75 0.26
CA ASP A 49 18.42 -5.55 1.27
C ASP A 49 17.06 -6.06 0.85
N ASN A 50 17.00 -6.99 -0.12
CA ASN A 50 15.75 -7.52 -0.67
C ASN A 50 14.82 -8.12 0.40
N GLU A 51 15.36 -8.74 1.43
CA GLU A 51 14.57 -9.24 2.56
C GLU A 51 13.92 -8.09 3.33
N ALA A 52 14.67 -7.03 3.64
CA ALA A 52 14.14 -5.84 4.32
C ALA A 52 13.08 -5.14 3.46
N TRP A 53 13.31 -5.03 2.15
CA TRP A 53 12.30 -4.51 1.22
C TRP A 53 11.01 -5.33 1.22
N ALA A 54 11.11 -6.65 1.10
CA ALA A 54 9.95 -7.53 1.08
C ALA A 54 9.18 -7.49 2.42
N ASN A 55 9.87 -7.33 3.55
CA ASN A 55 9.26 -7.15 4.87
C ASN A 55 8.44 -5.87 5.00
N GLY A 56 8.62 -4.90 4.12
CA GLY A 56 7.76 -3.72 3.99
C GLY A 56 6.37 -4.01 3.40
N PHE A 57 6.08 -5.24 2.97
CA PHE A 57 4.74 -5.65 2.53
C PHE A 57 3.99 -6.41 3.62
N THR A 58 2.64 -6.34 3.59
CA THR A 58 1.80 -7.25 4.36
C THR A 58 2.02 -8.70 3.91
N GLU A 59 1.60 -9.70 4.72
CA GLU A 59 1.80 -11.12 4.35
C GLU A 59 1.12 -11.48 3.04
N ASP A 60 -0.03 -10.91 2.76
CA ASP A 60 -0.84 -11.09 1.54
C ASP A 60 -0.65 -9.95 0.52
N GLY A 61 0.36 -9.11 0.71
CA GLY A 61 0.65 -7.94 -0.11
C GLY A 61 0.71 -8.23 -1.60
N LEU A 62 0.37 -7.23 -2.40
CA LEU A 62 0.33 -7.31 -3.86
C LEU A 62 1.39 -6.40 -4.48
N MET A 63 2.07 -6.91 -5.51
CA MET A 63 2.95 -6.09 -6.32
C MET A 63 2.61 -6.23 -7.80
N MET A 64 2.50 -5.10 -8.48
CA MET A 64 2.13 -4.98 -9.88
C MET A 64 3.14 -4.11 -10.61
N PHE A 65 3.90 -4.72 -11.49
CA PHE A 65 4.77 -4.02 -12.42
C PHE A 65 4.23 -4.09 -13.85
N GLN A 66 4.64 -3.15 -14.66
CA GLN A 66 4.33 -3.15 -16.08
C GLN A 66 4.84 -4.45 -16.74
N ASN A 67 4.00 -5.09 -17.54
CA ASN A 67 4.29 -6.34 -18.28
C ASN A 67 4.64 -7.55 -17.39
N THR A 68 4.31 -7.51 -16.10
CA THR A 68 4.54 -8.61 -15.16
C THR A 68 3.20 -9.09 -14.61
N PRO A 69 2.99 -10.41 -14.43
CA PRO A 69 1.83 -10.92 -13.71
C PRO A 69 1.79 -10.35 -12.28
N VAL A 70 0.60 -10.23 -11.71
CA VAL A 70 0.46 -9.80 -10.32
C VAL A 70 1.16 -10.77 -9.39
N ILE A 71 2.12 -10.26 -8.61
CA ILE A 71 2.87 -11.02 -7.61
C ILE A 71 2.10 -10.91 -6.30
N ARG A 72 1.81 -12.06 -5.66
CA ARG A 72 0.93 -12.15 -4.48
C ARG A 72 1.64 -12.78 -3.30
N GLY A 73 1.62 -12.07 -2.19
CA GLY A 73 2.20 -12.47 -0.92
C GLY A 73 3.68 -12.09 -0.78
N ARG A 74 4.06 -11.74 0.45
CA ARG A 74 5.41 -11.30 0.81
C ARG A 74 6.51 -12.27 0.34
N GLN A 75 6.29 -13.58 0.47
CA GLN A 75 7.27 -14.58 0.05
C GLN A 75 7.51 -14.56 -1.47
N ALA A 76 6.44 -14.44 -2.27
CA ALA A 76 6.56 -14.36 -3.72
C ALA A 76 7.21 -13.04 -4.16
N ILE A 77 6.92 -11.93 -3.44
CA ILE A 77 7.56 -10.62 -3.67
C ILE A 77 9.06 -10.71 -3.38
N ARG A 78 9.45 -11.36 -2.28
CA ARG A 78 10.87 -11.60 -1.95
C ARG A 78 11.56 -12.44 -3.02
N ALA A 79 10.97 -13.57 -3.40
CA ALA A 79 11.54 -14.44 -4.42
C ALA A 79 11.69 -13.73 -5.77
N TRP A 80 10.73 -12.89 -6.14
CA TRP A 80 10.81 -12.08 -7.36
C TRP A 80 11.98 -11.07 -7.32
N GLY A 81 12.24 -10.44 -6.18
CA GLY A 81 13.36 -9.52 -6.01
C GLY A 81 14.74 -10.21 -5.97
N GLU A 82 14.81 -11.47 -5.52
CA GLU A 82 16.02 -12.29 -5.52
C GLU A 82 16.37 -12.78 -6.93
N ASP A 83 15.39 -13.05 -7.76
CA ASP A 83 15.56 -13.66 -9.07
C ASP A 83 15.44 -12.65 -10.22
N THR A 84 16.33 -11.66 -10.19
CA THR A 84 16.40 -10.66 -11.25
C THR A 84 16.85 -11.24 -12.59
N THR A 85 17.52 -12.39 -12.60
CA THR A 85 18.02 -13.08 -13.80
C THR A 85 16.91 -13.80 -14.56
N GLU A 86 16.01 -14.49 -13.86
CA GLU A 86 14.88 -15.20 -14.50
C GLU A 86 13.74 -14.24 -14.85
N THR A 87 13.50 -13.22 -14.06
CA THR A 87 12.44 -12.23 -14.30
C THR A 87 12.77 -11.23 -15.40
N GLY A 88 14.05 -11.11 -15.78
CA GLY A 88 14.51 -10.12 -16.73
C GLY A 88 14.36 -8.68 -16.23
N SER A 89 14.11 -8.50 -14.94
CA SER A 89 13.99 -7.18 -14.32
C SER A 89 15.37 -6.63 -14.03
N PRO A 90 15.69 -5.39 -14.45
CA PRO A 90 16.98 -4.81 -14.14
C PRO A 90 17.09 -4.54 -12.63
N VAL A 91 18.28 -4.76 -12.10
CA VAL A 91 18.61 -4.50 -10.69
C VAL A 91 18.55 -2.99 -10.42
N ALA A 92 17.78 -2.58 -9.43
CA ALA A 92 17.74 -1.19 -9.01
C ALA A 92 19.01 -0.83 -8.23
N LEU A 93 19.72 0.20 -8.69
CA LEU A 93 20.90 0.76 -8.04
C LEU A 93 20.54 1.91 -7.09
N SER A 94 19.53 2.68 -7.44
CA SER A 94 18.96 3.72 -6.58
C SER A 94 17.51 3.98 -6.93
N VAL A 95 16.72 4.34 -5.92
CA VAL A 95 15.33 4.73 -6.08
C VAL A 95 15.06 5.96 -5.22
N SER A 96 14.31 6.91 -5.75
CA SER A 96 13.84 8.10 -5.02
C SER A 96 12.37 8.34 -5.32
N PHE A 97 11.59 8.54 -4.28
CA PHE A 97 10.18 8.95 -4.38
C PHE A 97 10.07 10.47 -4.24
N LEU A 98 9.48 11.11 -5.22
CA LEU A 98 9.31 12.56 -5.30
C LEU A 98 7.81 12.90 -5.33
N ASP A 99 7.47 14.11 -4.88
CA ASP A 99 6.10 14.64 -4.93
C ASP A 99 5.08 13.68 -4.28
N ILE A 100 5.40 13.17 -3.08
CA ILE A 100 4.57 12.19 -2.39
C ILE A 100 3.29 12.87 -1.90
N GLU A 101 2.14 12.42 -2.42
CA GLU A 101 0.81 12.78 -1.94
C GLU A 101 0.21 11.62 -1.15
N ILE A 102 -0.26 11.89 0.09
CA ILE A 102 -0.78 10.87 1.01
C ILE A 102 -2.21 11.19 1.37
N HIS A 103 -3.09 10.21 1.20
CA HIS A 103 -4.51 10.26 1.53
C HIS A 103 -4.92 9.00 2.29
N GLY A 104 -6.02 9.06 3.05
CA GLY A 104 -6.53 7.90 3.76
C GLY A 104 -7.32 8.26 4.99
N SER A 105 -7.76 7.22 5.71
CA SER A 105 -8.50 7.35 6.97
C SER A 105 -8.43 6.05 7.77
N GLY A 106 -8.41 6.15 9.10
CA GLY A 106 -8.29 4.99 9.98
C GLY A 106 -6.98 4.26 9.78
N ASP A 107 -7.07 2.96 9.49
CA ASP A 107 -5.91 2.08 9.33
C ASP A 107 -5.49 1.89 7.86
N TRP A 108 -6.08 2.67 6.94
CA TRP A 108 -5.79 2.58 5.52
C TRP A 108 -5.34 3.92 4.96
N ALA A 109 -4.28 3.87 4.16
CA ALA A 109 -3.80 5.01 3.39
C ALA A 109 -3.46 4.59 1.96
N TRP A 110 -3.39 5.58 1.08
CA TRP A 110 -2.78 5.41 -0.23
C TRP A 110 -1.88 6.61 -0.52
N ALA A 111 -0.81 6.36 -1.26
CA ALA A 111 0.11 7.41 -1.67
C ALA A 111 0.44 7.27 -3.15
N THR A 112 0.57 8.41 -3.81
CA THR A 112 1.15 8.52 -5.15
C THR A 112 2.50 9.18 -5.07
N SER A 113 3.39 8.83 -6.00
CA SER A 113 4.68 9.51 -6.15
C SER A 113 5.20 9.43 -7.59
N ASN A 114 5.97 10.43 -7.98
CA ASN A 114 6.91 10.32 -9.07
C ASN A 114 8.13 9.52 -8.56
N VAL A 115 8.64 8.61 -9.39
CA VAL A 115 9.78 7.77 -9.03
C VAL A 115 10.91 8.03 -10.01
N VAL A 116 12.10 8.26 -9.48
CA VAL A 116 13.33 8.29 -10.26
C VAL A 116 14.20 7.14 -9.80
N ALA A 117 14.53 6.25 -10.72
CA ALA A 117 15.34 5.08 -10.45
C ALA A 117 16.51 4.96 -11.42
N THR A 118 17.64 4.44 -10.96
CA THR A 118 18.74 3.99 -11.81
C THR A 118 18.83 2.48 -11.72
N PHE A 119 19.15 1.85 -12.84
CA PHE A 119 19.20 0.40 -12.93
C PHE A 119 20.52 -0.06 -13.53
N GLU A 120 20.98 -1.24 -13.13
CA GLU A 120 22.17 -1.86 -13.71
C GLU A 120 21.97 -2.11 -15.21
N GLY A 121 22.96 -1.71 -16.01
CA GLY A 121 22.92 -1.90 -17.47
C GLY A 121 21.98 -0.96 -18.23
N VAL A 122 21.29 -0.04 -17.55
CA VAL A 122 20.41 0.97 -18.17
C VAL A 122 21.10 2.34 -18.12
N GLU A 123 21.18 3.01 -19.26
CA GLU A 123 21.80 4.33 -19.35
C GLU A 123 20.89 5.42 -18.79
N GLY A 124 21.36 6.11 -17.73
CA GLY A 124 20.68 7.24 -17.11
C GLY A 124 19.50 6.87 -16.21
N PRO A 125 18.91 7.87 -15.56
CA PRO A 125 17.76 7.67 -14.68
C PRO A 125 16.48 7.40 -15.48
N VAL A 126 15.65 6.50 -14.95
CA VAL A 126 14.33 6.15 -15.48
C VAL A 126 13.25 6.83 -14.65
N ALA A 127 12.32 7.51 -15.32
CA ALA A 127 11.16 8.12 -14.68
C ALA A 127 9.99 7.12 -14.68
N LEU A 128 9.47 6.86 -13.48
CA LEU A 128 8.34 5.97 -13.22
C LEU A 128 7.30 6.73 -12.40
N LYS A 129 6.14 6.14 -12.23
CA LYS A 129 5.10 6.60 -11.31
C LYS A 129 4.62 5.43 -10.46
N GLN A 130 4.22 5.73 -9.24
CA GLN A 130 3.80 4.75 -8.27
C GLN A 130 2.46 5.12 -7.64
N LEU A 131 1.66 4.10 -7.35
CA LEU A 131 0.56 4.12 -6.40
C LEU A 131 0.80 3.00 -5.40
N VAL A 132 0.77 3.32 -4.10
CA VAL A 132 0.79 2.32 -3.02
C VAL A 132 -0.46 2.44 -2.17
N VAL A 133 -0.95 1.31 -1.71
CA VAL A 133 -1.95 1.18 -0.64
C VAL A 133 -1.24 0.67 0.59
N LEU A 134 -1.46 1.33 1.70
CA LEU A 134 -0.79 1.10 2.98
C LEU A 134 -1.81 0.69 4.03
N GLU A 135 -1.44 -0.25 4.87
CA GLU A 135 -2.23 -0.74 5.99
C GLU A 135 -1.47 -0.52 7.29
N ARG A 136 -2.15 0.09 8.28
CA ARG A 136 -1.62 0.22 9.64
C ARG A 136 -1.72 -1.11 10.36
N GLN A 137 -0.62 -1.56 10.90
CA GLN A 137 -0.54 -2.78 11.68
C GLN A 137 -0.97 -2.53 13.14
N PRO A 138 -1.30 -3.59 13.92
CA PRO A 138 -1.70 -3.44 15.33
C PRO A 138 -0.66 -2.78 16.23
N ASP A 139 0.61 -2.81 15.86
CA ASP A 139 1.72 -2.14 16.56
C ASP A 139 1.89 -0.66 16.16
N GLY A 140 1.06 -0.17 15.23
CA GLY A 140 1.07 1.19 14.72
C GLY A 140 2.00 1.43 13.53
N THR A 141 2.76 0.43 13.08
CA THR A 141 3.59 0.52 11.87
C THR A 141 2.74 0.48 10.61
N TRP A 142 3.27 1.03 9.51
CA TRP A 142 2.63 0.97 8.20
C TRP A 142 3.34 -0.05 7.32
N LEU A 143 2.56 -0.87 6.59
CA LEU A 143 3.06 -1.81 5.59
C LEU A 143 2.34 -1.61 4.27
N THR A 144 2.98 -1.98 3.17
CA THR A 144 2.40 -1.95 1.82
C THR A 144 1.46 -3.13 1.62
N ALA A 145 0.16 -2.87 1.49
CA ALA A 145 -0.84 -3.88 1.11
C ALA A 145 -0.89 -4.09 -0.41
N ALA A 146 -0.66 -3.03 -1.19
CA ALA A 146 -0.54 -3.15 -2.64
C ALA A 146 0.37 -2.04 -3.18
N ALA A 147 1.20 -2.38 -4.17
CA ALA A 147 2.01 -1.43 -4.91
C ALA A 147 1.81 -1.62 -6.42
N HIS A 148 1.65 -0.51 -7.13
CA HIS A 148 1.68 -0.47 -8.59
C HIS A 148 2.73 0.52 -9.05
N VAL A 149 3.65 0.05 -9.89
CA VAL A 149 4.70 0.88 -10.51
C VAL A 149 4.63 0.73 -12.01
N SER A 150 4.68 1.84 -12.72
CA SER A 150 4.63 1.86 -14.18
C SER A 150 5.54 2.94 -14.76
N SER A 151 6.02 2.69 -15.98
CA SER A 151 6.79 3.67 -16.74
C SER A 151 5.93 4.87 -17.13
N THR A 152 6.54 6.05 -17.19
CA THR A 152 5.97 7.26 -17.81
C THR A 152 6.25 7.34 -19.30
N LEU A 153 7.14 6.46 -19.81
CA LEU A 153 7.46 6.40 -21.24
C LEU A 153 6.35 5.69 -22.02
N PRO A 154 6.07 6.09 -23.27
CA PRO A 154 5.19 5.33 -24.14
C PRO A 154 5.77 3.92 -24.35
N PRO A 155 4.93 2.89 -24.62
CA PRO A 155 5.43 1.59 -24.98
C PRO A 155 6.35 1.72 -26.20
N PRO A 156 7.42 0.90 -26.30
CA PRO A 156 8.27 0.90 -27.48
C PRO A 156 7.38 0.68 -28.71
N GLY A 157 7.54 1.55 -29.69
CA GLY A 157 6.78 1.48 -30.94
C GLY A 157 7.03 0.13 -31.62
N ASN A 158 5.96 -0.50 -32.10
CA ASN A 158 6.03 -1.66 -32.98
C ASN A 158 6.61 -1.26 -34.33
#